data_c280860e6ec22455aef042322a24de2c
#
_entry.id   c280860e6ec22455aef042322a24de2c
#
_cell.length_a   1.000
_cell.length_b   1.000
_cell.length_c   1.000
_cell.angle_alpha   90.00
_cell.angle_beta   90.00
_cell.angle_gamma   90.00
#
_symmetry.space_group_name_H-M   'P 1'
#
loop_
_entity.id
_entity.type
_entity.pdbx_description
1 polymer ?
#
loop_
_entity_poly.entity_id
_entity_poly.type
_entity_poly.pdbx_seq_one_letter_code
_entity_poly.pdbx_strand_id
1 'polypeptide(L)'
;MRTRVKFCGFTREPDIQIAVALGVDALGFVLYEKSPRYVSAERVAQLCAHVPAFVNIVGLFVNSTVPQITRILSKPPISTIQLHGDESWNFALNVKKIMQRPVIKAVRVNPQTDWDEVAHYLDQLSGVLLDADSSVYGGSGDGFDWGHIPSELRGKIILSGGLSVDNVKNAIDTVAPYAVDVSSGIELSKGVKDAEKMRLFLERVRG
;
A
#
# COMPACT_ATOMS: atom_id res chain seq x y z
N MET A 1 -20.27 -0.91 0.09
CA MET A 1 -19.18 -1.41 -0.80
C MET A 1 -18.13 -2.03 0.13
N ARG A 2 -17.56 -3.23 -0.18
CA ARG A 2 -16.56 -3.81 0.72
C ARG A 2 -15.23 -3.03 0.66
N THR A 3 -14.53 -2.91 1.77
CA THR A 3 -13.16 -2.43 1.82
C THR A 3 -12.22 -3.43 1.15
N ARG A 4 -11.33 -2.96 0.27
CA ARG A 4 -10.32 -3.79 -0.38
C ARG A 4 -9.08 -3.93 0.49
N VAL A 5 -8.30 -4.99 0.26
CA VAL A 5 -7.11 -5.28 1.05
C VAL A 5 -5.89 -5.42 0.16
N LYS A 6 -4.85 -4.67 0.47
CA LYS A 6 -3.51 -4.87 -0.06
C LYS A 6 -2.60 -5.38 1.05
N PHE A 7 -1.88 -6.46 0.77
CA PHE A 7 -0.76 -6.92 1.58
C PHE A 7 0.55 -6.49 0.93
N CYS A 8 1.42 -5.81 1.67
CA CYS A 8 2.62 -5.16 1.14
C CYS A 8 3.91 -5.80 1.68
N GLY A 9 4.97 -5.80 0.85
CA GLY A 9 6.31 -6.23 1.25
C GLY A 9 6.54 -7.73 1.16
N PHE A 10 6.03 -8.39 0.13
CA PHE A 10 6.30 -9.80 -0.13
C PHE A 10 7.73 -10.04 -0.64
N THR A 11 8.37 -11.08 -0.10
CA THR A 11 9.72 -11.53 -0.48
C THR A 11 9.77 -13.04 -0.76
N ARG A 12 8.71 -13.78 -0.40
CA ARG A 12 8.66 -15.24 -0.40
C ARG A 12 7.44 -15.76 -1.13
N GLU A 13 7.62 -16.80 -1.92
CA GLU A 13 6.53 -17.45 -2.68
C GLU A 13 5.45 -18.09 -1.79
N PRO A 14 5.76 -18.84 -0.71
CA PRO A 14 4.72 -19.41 0.15
C PRO A 14 3.77 -18.37 0.74
N ASP A 15 4.30 -17.19 1.09
CA ASP A 15 3.49 -16.11 1.66
C ASP A 15 2.50 -15.56 0.61
N ILE A 16 2.92 -15.49 -0.65
CA ILE A 16 2.07 -15.07 -1.77
C ILE A 16 0.96 -16.09 -2.02
N GLN A 17 1.30 -17.39 -2.04
CA GLN A 17 0.32 -18.46 -2.23
C GLN A 17 -0.78 -18.41 -1.17
N ILE A 18 -0.40 -18.23 0.10
CA ILE A 18 -1.35 -18.08 1.20
C ILE A 18 -2.23 -16.82 1.02
N ALA A 19 -1.62 -15.67 0.73
CA ALA A 19 -2.37 -14.41 0.53
C ALA A 19 -3.39 -14.53 -0.61
N VAL A 20 -2.99 -15.16 -1.72
CA VAL A 20 -3.87 -15.43 -2.87
C VAL A 20 -5.01 -16.37 -2.50
N ALA A 21 -4.71 -17.47 -1.80
CA ALA A 21 -5.73 -18.44 -1.35
C ALA A 21 -6.74 -17.79 -0.39
N LEU A 22 -6.32 -16.84 0.44
CA LEU A 22 -7.17 -16.07 1.32
C LEU A 22 -8.02 -15.01 0.57
N GLY A 23 -7.74 -14.76 -0.73
CA GLY A 23 -8.49 -13.84 -1.56
C GLY A 23 -8.15 -12.37 -1.31
N VAL A 24 -6.86 -12.05 -1.14
CA VAL A 24 -6.38 -10.66 -1.10
C VAL A 24 -6.61 -9.95 -2.45
N ASP A 25 -6.88 -8.64 -2.43
CA ASP A 25 -7.11 -7.87 -3.67
C ASP A 25 -5.80 -7.45 -4.35
N ALA A 26 -4.74 -7.21 -3.59
CA ALA A 26 -3.47 -6.74 -4.13
C ALA A 26 -2.25 -7.22 -3.33
N LEU A 27 -1.16 -7.48 -4.06
CA LEU A 27 0.15 -7.87 -3.54
C LEU A 27 1.16 -6.74 -3.81
N GLY A 28 1.84 -6.25 -2.76
CA GLY A 28 2.84 -5.19 -2.85
C GLY A 28 4.28 -5.74 -2.80
N PHE A 29 5.13 -5.25 -3.71
CA PHE A 29 6.55 -5.56 -3.78
C PHE A 29 7.38 -4.29 -3.66
N VAL A 30 8.35 -4.28 -2.75
CA VAL A 30 9.19 -3.11 -2.48
C VAL A 30 10.42 -3.13 -3.37
N LEU A 31 10.52 -2.16 -4.27
CA LEU A 31 11.60 -2.01 -5.25
C LEU A 31 12.62 -0.93 -4.82
N TYR A 32 12.77 -0.75 -3.51
CA TYR A 32 13.69 0.20 -2.89
C TYR A 32 14.78 -0.55 -2.11
N GLU A 33 16.02 -0.50 -2.60
CA GLU A 33 17.14 -1.33 -2.12
C GLU A 33 17.47 -1.16 -0.62
N LYS A 34 17.19 0.01 -0.05
CA LYS A 34 17.44 0.24 1.38
C LYS A 34 16.36 -0.36 2.30
N SER A 35 15.28 -0.89 1.73
CA SER A 35 14.22 -1.53 2.51
C SER A 35 14.60 -2.96 2.91
N PRO A 36 14.32 -3.39 4.14
CA PRO A 36 14.49 -4.79 4.54
C PRO A 36 13.53 -5.75 3.80
N ARG A 37 12.57 -5.20 3.06
CA ARG A 37 11.60 -5.94 2.23
C ARG A 37 11.90 -5.81 0.72
N TYR A 38 13.10 -5.35 0.40
CA TYR A 38 13.51 -5.18 -1.00
C TYR A 38 13.48 -6.48 -1.78
N VAL A 39 12.97 -6.42 -2.99
CA VAL A 39 13.08 -7.48 -4.01
C VAL A 39 13.45 -6.87 -5.36
N SER A 40 14.35 -7.53 -6.10
CA SER A 40 14.70 -7.07 -7.45
C SER A 40 13.56 -7.27 -8.45
N ALA A 41 13.61 -6.59 -9.58
CA ALA A 41 12.63 -6.75 -10.66
C ALA A 41 12.53 -8.22 -11.15
N GLU A 42 13.68 -8.89 -11.27
CA GLU A 42 13.77 -10.30 -11.64
C GLU A 42 13.10 -11.20 -10.60
N ARG A 43 13.34 -10.90 -9.32
CA ARG A 43 12.72 -11.67 -8.24
C ARG A 43 11.21 -11.46 -8.21
N VAL A 44 10.71 -10.24 -8.43
CA VAL A 44 9.27 -10.00 -8.55
C VAL A 44 8.66 -10.80 -9.71
N ALA A 45 9.32 -10.83 -10.86
CA ALA A 45 8.84 -11.63 -12.00
C ALA A 45 8.71 -13.12 -11.64
N GLN A 46 9.70 -13.70 -10.94
CA GLN A 46 9.65 -15.08 -10.45
C GLN A 46 8.50 -15.30 -9.45
N LEU A 47 8.40 -14.42 -8.45
CA LEU A 47 7.39 -14.51 -7.39
C LEU A 47 5.96 -14.38 -7.93
N CYS A 48 5.77 -13.63 -9.03
CA CYS A 48 4.46 -13.43 -9.63
C CYS A 48 4.10 -14.44 -10.74
N ALA A 49 4.98 -15.39 -11.07
CA ALA A 49 4.77 -16.33 -12.18
C ALA A 49 3.46 -17.14 -12.08
N HIS A 50 3.00 -17.40 -10.86
CA HIS A 50 1.79 -18.19 -10.58
C HIS A 50 0.68 -17.39 -9.89
N VAL A 51 0.79 -16.05 -9.85
CA VAL A 51 -0.29 -15.20 -9.33
C VAL A 51 -1.44 -15.20 -10.34
N PRO A 52 -2.66 -15.57 -9.92
CA PRO A 52 -3.81 -15.66 -10.83
C PRO A 52 -4.26 -14.27 -11.29
N ALA A 53 -5.05 -14.24 -12.37
CA ALA A 53 -5.75 -13.04 -12.79
C ALA A 53 -6.63 -12.48 -11.67
N PHE A 54 -6.90 -11.17 -11.72
CA PHE A 54 -7.70 -10.41 -10.74
C PHE A 54 -7.02 -10.15 -9.38
N VAL A 55 -5.76 -10.55 -9.19
CA VAL A 55 -4.92 -10.07 -8.08
C VAL A 55 -4.03 -8.97 -8.61
N ASN A 56 -4.16 -7.76 -8.05
CA ASN A 56 -3.38 -6.61 -8.50
C ASN A 56 -1.93 -6.71 -8.00
N ILE A 57 -0.96 -6.51 -8.88
CA ILE A 57 0.48 -6.53 -8.54
C ILE A 57 0.98 -5.08 -8.46
N VAL A 58 1.34 -4.65 -7.26
CA VAL A 58 1.75 -3.27 -6.96
C VAL A 58 3.25 -3.21 -6.73
N GLY A 59 3.95 -2.42 -7.54
CA GLY A 59 5.36 -2.09 -7.32
C GLY A 59 5.52 -0.79 -6.53
N LEU A 60 6.18 -0.85 -5.38
CA LEU A 60 6.46 0.31 -4.54
C LEU A 60 7.85 0.87 -4.84
N PHE A 61 7.90 2.15 -5.15
CA PHE A 61 9.08 2.93 -5.48
C PHE A 61 9.26 4.06 -4.47
N VAL A 62 10.51 4.42 -4.20
CA VAL A 62 10.88 5.53 -3.33
C VAL A 62 11.92 6.39 -4.05
N ASN A 63 11.54 7.64 -4.37
CA ASN A 63 12.39 8.65 -5.02
C ASN A 63 13.09 8.15 -6.30
N SER A 64 12.44 7.25 -7.03
CA SER A 64 12.96 6.70 -8.29
C SER A 64 12.68 7.64 -9.46
N THR A 65 13.65 7.78 -10.36
CA THR A 65 13.46 8.55 -11.60
C THR A 65 12.60 7.79 -12.61
N VAL A 66 11.99 8.51 -13.55
CA VAL A 66 11.19 7.91 -14.63
C VAL A 66 11.96 6.82 -15.40
N PRO A 67 13.25 7.02 -15.81
CA PRO A 67 14.02 5.95 -16.47
C PRO A 67 14.23 4.71 -15.58
N GLN A 68 14.43 4.89 -14.27
CA GLN A 68 14.57 3.77 -13.34
C GLN A 68 13.26 2.96 -13.25
N ILE A 69 12.13 3.65 -13.08
CA ILE A 69 10.81 3.02 -13.06
C ILE A 69 10.57 2.26 -14.36
N THR A 70 10.82 2.87 -15.53
CA THR A 70 10.67 2.24 -16.85
C THR A 70 11.48 0.95 -16.96
N ARG A 71 12.76 1.01 -16.57
CA ARG A 71 13.65 -0.16 -16.61
C ARG A 71 13.16 -1.31 -15.72
N ILE A 72 12.68 -0.99 -14.52
CA ILE A 72 12.15 -1.99 -13.58
C ILE A 72 10.88 -2.61 -14.14
N LEU A 73 9.95 -1.80 -14.64
CA LEU A 73 8.66 -2.26 -15.16
C LEU A 73 8.74 -3.11 -16.43
N SER A 74 9.89 -3.17 -17.09
CA SER A 74 10.08 -4.00 -18.31
C SER A 74 10.12 -5.50 -18.04
N LYS A 75 10.29 -5.93 -16.78
CA LYS A 75 10.48 -7.34 -16.41
C LYS A 75 9.29 -7.94 -15.67
N PRO A 76 8.85 -7.42 -14.50
CA PRO A 76 7.76 -8.01 -13.72
C PRO A 76 6.37 -7.57 -14.23
N PRO A 77 5.33 -8.38 -13.97
CA PRO A 77 3.96 -8.06 -14.34
C PRO A 77 3.30 -7.04 -13.39
N ILE A 78 4.03 -5.99 -13.02
CA ILE A 78 3.49 -4.93 -12.16
C ILE A 78 2.40 -4.18 -12.91
N SER A 79 1.19 -4.17 -12.36
CA SER A 79 0.02 -3.51 -12.93
C SER A 79 -0.22 -2.12 -12.35
N THR A 80 0.24 -1.85 -11.13
CA THR A 80 0.06 -0.57 -10.44
C THR A 80 1.38 -0.07 -9.86
N ILE A 81 1.65 1.21 -9.99
CA ILE A 81 2.84 1.89 -9.44
C ILE A 81 2.43 2.58 -8.15
N GLN A 82 3.15 2.33 -7.06
CA GLN A 82 3.01 3.07 -5.81
C GLN A 82 4.27 3.90 -5.56
N LEU A 83 4.11 5.23 -5.49
CA LEU A 83 5.17 6.17 -5.15
C LEU A 83 5.09 6.46 -3.64
N HIS A 84 6.12 6.09 -2.90
CA HIS A 84 6.12 6.09 -1.42
C HIS A 84 7.27 6.89 -0.82
N GLY A 85 7.90 7.74 -1.60
CA GLY A 85 8.94 8.69 -1.19
C GLY A 85 8.41 10.11 -1.11
N ASP A 86 9.34 11.05 -1.34
CA ASP A 86 9.06 12.49 -1.30
C ASP A 86 8.73 13.05 -2.70
N GLU A 87 8.28 12.18 -3.63
CA GLU A 87 7.90 12.58 -4.98
C GLU A 87 6.77 13.59 -4.95
N SER A 88 6.88 14.66 -5.76
CA SER A 88 5.81 15.64 -5.89
C SER A 88 4.57 15.08 -6.59
N TRP A 89 3.41 15.69 -6.38
CA TRP A 89 2.18 15.34 -7.08
C TRP A 89 2.32 15.43 -8.61
N ASN A 90 2.99 16.50 -9.10
CA ASN A 90 3.27 16.66 -10.53
C ASN A 90 4.15 15.53 -11.08
N PHE A 91 5.11 15.04 -10.31
CA PHE A 91 5.88 13.85 -10.68
C PHE A 91 4.98 12.62 -10.78
N ALA A 92 4.08 12.40 -9.82
CA ALA A 92 3.14 11.28 -9.85
C ALA A 92 2.23 11.30 -11.08
N LEU A 93 1.69 12.48 -11.44
CA LEU A 93 0.90 12.66 -12.67
C LEU A 93 1.73 12.41 -13.93
N ASN A 94 2.98 12.87 -13.97
CA ASN A 94 3.89 12.62 -15.09
C ASN A 94 4.19 11.11 -15.24
N VAL A 95 4.45 10.40 -14.13
CA VAL A 95 4.63 8.94 -14.14
C VAL A 95 3.38 8.25 -14.67
N LYS A 96 2.18 8.63 -14.21
CA LYS A 96 0.91 8.08 -14.70
C LYS A 96 0.75 8.26 -16.21
N LYS A 97 1.06 9.45 -16.70
CA LYS A 97 0.99 9.80 -18.13
C LYS A 97 1.98 9.00 -18.97
N ILE A 98 3.24 8.88 -18.53
CA ILE A 98 4.29 8.21 -19.31
C ILE A 98 4.12 6.68 -19.27
N MET A 99 3.85 6.12 -18.09
CA MET A 99 3.78 4.67 -17.90
C MET A 99 2.47 4.06 -18.38
N GLN A 100 1.41 4.87 -18.58
CA GLN A 100 0.07 4.41 -18.96
C GLN A 100 -0.44 3.31 -18.01
N ARG A 101 -0.13 3.45 -16.69
CA ARG A 101 -0.52 2.53 -15.63
C ARG A 101 -1.15 3.28 -14.46
N PRO A 102 -2.00 2.63 -13.67
CA PRO A 102 -2.48 3.18 -12.40
C PRO A 102 -1.32 3.61 -11.51
N VAL A 103 -1.43 4.80 -10.94
CA VAL A 103 -0.45 5.34 -9.97
C VAL A 103 -1.15 5.68 -8.67
N ILE A 104 -0.59 5.16 -7.57
CA ILE A 104 -0.93 5.49 -6.20
C ILE A 104 0.18 6.37 -5.64
N LYS A 105 -0.15 7.52 -5.05
CA LYS A 105 0.80 8.35 -4.30
C LYS A 105 0.57 8.17 -2.80
N ALA A 106 1.61 7.79 -2.08
CA ALA A 106 1.58 7.75 -0.63
C ALA A 106 1.86 9.15 -0.05
N VAL A 107 1.09 9.52 0.95
CA VAL A 107 1.21 10.74 1.73
C VAL A 107 1.42 10.36 3.19
N ARG A 108 2.52 10.81 3.78
CA ARG A 108 2.72 10.70 5.23
C ARG A 108 1.83 11.70 5.93
N VAL A 109 0.89 11.21 6.70
CA VAL A 109 -0.05 12.07 7.43
C VAL A 109 0.63 12.65 8.66
N ASN A 110 0.48 13.96 8.83
CA ASN A 110 0.97 14.72 9.97
C ASN A 110 0.07 15.94 10.22
N PRO A 111 0.22 16.69 11.33
CA PRO A 111 -0.65 17.85 11.62
C PRO A 111 -0.60 18.97 10.58
N GLN A 112 0.43 18.99 9.73
CA GLN A 112 0.60 19.96 8.64
C GLN A 112 0.11 19.43 7.28
N THR A 113 -0.53 18.25 7.25
CA THR A 113 -1.06 17.68 6.00
C THR A 113 -2.07 18.62 5.38
N ASP A 114 -1.80 19.06 4.15
CA ASP A 114 -2.73 19.87 3.35
C ASP A 114 -3.81 18.97 2.74
N TRP A 115 -4.97 18.94 3.37
CA TRP A 115 -6.08 18.10 2.96
C TRP A 115 -6.73 18.58 1.65
N ASP A 116 -6.69 19.87 1.37
CA ASP A 116 -7.21 20.43 0.11
C ASP A 116 -6.33 20.00 -1.06
N GLU A 117 -5.01 19.97 -0.85
CA GLU A 117 -4.07 19.43 -1.84
C GLU A 117 -4.32 17.93 -2.07
N VAL A 118 -4.48 17.14 -1.01
CA VAL A 118 -4.82 15.72 -1.11
C VAL A 118 -6.11 15.50 -1.88
N ALA A 119 -7.17 16.26 -1.57
CA ALA A 119 -8.44 16.18 -2.27
C ALA A 119 -8.32 16.52 -3.76
N HIS A 120 -7.56 17.59 -4.08
CA HIS A 120 -7.32 18.03 -5.46
C HIS A 120 -6.68 16.95 -6.33
N TYR A 121 -5.69 16.21 -5.80
CA TYR A 121 -4.98 15.19 -6.57
C TYR A 121 -5.62 13.81 -6.52
N LEU A 122 -6.50 13.56 -5.56
CA LEU A 122 -7.18 12.27 -5.40
C LEU A 122 -7.95 11.87 -6.67
N ASP A 123 -8.64 12.81 -7.31
CA ASP A 123 -9.42 12.56 -8.52
C ASP A 123 -8.54 12.46 -9.79
N GLN A 124 -7.29 12.93 -9.74
CA GLN A 124 -6.37 12.91 -10.87
C GLN A 124 -5.47 11.66 -10.90
N LEU A 125 -5.20 11.05 -9.76
CA LEU A 125 -4.45 9.81 -9.62
C LEU A 125 -5.37 8.60 -9.61
N SER A 126 -4.80 7.41 -9.55
CA SER A 126 -5.58 6.18 -9.43
C SER A 126 -5.85 5.80 -7.98
N GLY A 127 -5.24 6.51 -7.04
CA GLY A 127 -5.44 6.42 -5.62
C GLY A 127 -4.43 7.27 -4.84
N VAL A 128 -4.83 7.66 -3.64
CA VAL A 128 -3.94 8.25 -2.64
C VAL A 128 -3.93 7.32 -1.44
N LEU A 129 -2.72 6.96 -1.00
CA LEU A 129 -2.51 6.17 0.19
C LEU A 129 -2.09 7.12 1.32
N LEU A 130 -2.87 7.12 2.39
CA LEU A 130 -2.55 7.85 3.62
C LEU A 130 -1.76 6.93 4.55
N ASP A 131 -0.48 7.24 4.75
CA ASP A 131 0.40 6.52 5.67
C ASP A 131 0.37 7.23 7.04
N ALA A 132 -0.45 6.70 7.91
CA ALA A 132 -0.71 7.22 9.25
C ALA A 132 0.16 6.51 10.30
N ASP A 133 1.48 6.40 10.06
CA ASP A 133 2.40 5.73 10.98
C ASP A 133 2.44 6.41 12.34
N SER A 134 2.02 5.68 13.36
CA SER A 134 1.97 6.13 14.76
C SER A 134 3.34 6.31 15.41
N SER A 135 4.43 5.85 14.78
CA SER A 135 5.78 5.91 15.38
C SER A 135 6.34 7.32 15.51
N VAL A 136 5.73 8.32 14.86
CA VAL A 136 6.18 9.73 14.85
C VAL A 136 5.42 10.59 15.87
N TYR A 137 4.27 10.15 16.36
CA TYR A 137 3.40 10.93 17.23
C TYR A 137 3.02 10.19 18.50
N GLY A 138 3.83 10.28 19.53
CA GLY A 138 3.31 10.11 20.85
C GLY A 138 4.04 9.16 21.76
N GLY A 139 4.52 9.64 22.85
CA GLY A 139 4.89 8.87 24.04
C GLY A 139 3.69 8.31 24.82
N SER A 140 2.49 8.28 24.25
CA SER A 140 1.25 7.76 24.88
C SER A 140 0.77 6.43 24.32
N GLY A 141 1.38 5.92 23.23
CA GLY A 141 0.92 4.67 22.61
C GLY A 141 -0.33 4.83 21.74
N ASP A 142 -0.89 6.02 21.62
CA ASP A 142 -2.02 6.33 20.77
C ASP A 142 -1.51 6.62 19.35
N GLY A 143 -1.90 5.78 18.38
CA GLY A 143 -1.62 5.98 16.96
C GLY A 143 -2.23 7.28 16.42
N PHE A 144 -2.00 7.57 15.15
CA PHE A 144 -2.65 8.67 14.46
C PHE A 144 -4.17 8.59 14.67
N ASP A 145 -4.77 9.71 15.11
CA ASP A 145 -6.23 9.80 15.23
C ASP A 145 -6.87 9.88 13.84
N TRP A 146 -7.41 8.76 13.40
CA TRP A 146 -8.13 8.65 12.11
C TRP A 146 -9.32 9.59 11.99
N GLY A 147 -9.82 10.13 13.11
CA GLY A 147 -10.89 11.13 13.13
C GLY A 147 -10.51 12.42 12.41
N HIS A 148 -9.21 12.74 12.31
CA HIS A 148 -8.70 13.93 11.59
C HIS A 148 -8.77 13.81 10.07
N ILE A 149 -9.03 12.61 9.51
CA ILE A 149 -9.21 12.45 8.06
C ILE A 149 -10.57 13.08 7.66
N PRO A 150 -10.57 14.09 6.78
CA PRO A 150 -11.79 14.75 6.32
C PRO A 150 -12.83 13.77 5.78
N SER A 151 -14.10 14.00 6.10
CA SER A 151 -15.20 13.10 5.73
C SER A 151 -15.35 12.93 4.21
N GLU A 152 -15.04 13.95 3.43
CA GLU A 152 -15.10 13.97 1.96
C GLU A 152 -14.06 13.07 1.29
N LEU A 153 -12.98 12.72 2.00
CA LEU A 153 -11.94 11.78 1.54
C LEU A 153 -12.28 10.33 1.90
N ARG A 154 -13.17 10.14 2.87
CA ARG A 154 -13.60 8.80 3.31
C ARG A 154 -14.23 8.05 2.15
N GLY A 155 -13.96 6.75 2.05
CA GLY A 155 -14.45 5.92 0.94
C GLY A 155 -13.64 6.04 -0.36
N LYS A 156 -12.71 6.98 -0.46
CA LYS A 156 -11.91 7.22 -1.66
C LYS A 156 -10.42 6.88 -1.48
N ILE A 157 -9.90 6.94 -0.26
CA ILE A 157 -8.48 6.78 0.06
C ILE A 157 -8.11 5.33 0.41
N ILE A 158 -6.83 5.04 0.34
CA ILE A 158 -6.21 3.81 0.86
C ILE A 158 -5.61 4.15 2.22
N LEU A 159 -6.05 3.49 3.28
CA LEU A 159 -5.52 3.71 4.62
C LEU A 159 -4.36 2.75 4.90
N SER A 160 -3.25 3.28 5.38
CA SER A 160 -2.03 2.55 5.76
C SER A 160 -1.40 3.14 7.01
N GLY A 161 -0.31 2.54 7.48
CA GLY A 161 0.44 2.98 8.67
C GLY A 161 -0.07 2.35 9.96
N GLY A 162 0.75 1.49 10.57
CA GLY A 162 0.46 0.88 11.86
C GLY A 162 -0.75 -0.05 11.94
N LEU A 163 -1.37 -0.41 10.79
CA LEU A 163 -2.50 -1.32 10.78
C LEU A 163 -2.09 -2.74 11.21
N SER A 164 -2.95 -3.40 11.98
CA SER A 164 -2.78 -4.75 12.50
C SER A 164 -4.13 -5.46 12.63
N VAL A 165 -4.09 -6.73 13.00
CA VAL A 165 -5.31 -7.52 13.31
C VAL A 165 -6.15 -6.85 14.41
N ASP A 166 -5.49 -6.18 15.37
CA ASP A 166 -6.15 -5.63 16.55
C ASP A 166 -6.89 -4.31 16.28
N ASN A 167 -6.42 -3.51 15.31
CA ASN A 167 -6.93 -2.17 15.09
C ASN A 167 -7.65 -1.96 13.74
N VAL A 168 -7.49 -2.85 12.77
CA VAL A 168 -8.01 -2.64 11.40
C VAL A 168 -9.54 -2.49 11.37
N LYS A 169 -10.27 -3.22 12.22
CA LYS A 169 -11.73 -3.07 12.26
C LYS A 169 -12.13 -1.68 12.73
N ASN A 170 -11.52 -1.18 13.80
CA ASN A 170 -11.77 0.18 14.29
C ASN A 170 -11.38 1.25 13.24
N ALA A 171 -10.26 1.04 12.55
CA ALA A 171 -9.84 1.91 11.45
C ALA A 171 -10.89 2.00 10.33
N ILE A 172 -11.46 0.85 9.94
CA ILE A 172 -12.50 0.78 8.91
C ILE A 172 -13.79 1.42 9.40
N ASP A 173 -14.21 1.14 10.62
CA ASP A 173 -15.45 1.70 11.21
C ASP A 173 -15.35 3.24 11.33
N THR A 174 -14.15 3.77 11.60
CA THR A 174 -13.92 5.22 11.75
C THR A 174 -13.79 5.93 10.40
N VAL A 175 -13.02 5.36 9.45
CA VAL A 175 -12.63 6.04 8.19
C VAL A 175 -13.48 5.59 7.02
N ALA A 176 -14.03 4.37 7.05
CA ALA A 176 -14.70 3.72 5.92
C ALA A 176 -13.88 3.82 4.61
N PRO A 177 -12.57 3.44 4.60
CA PRO A 177 -11.69 3.68 3.47
C PRO A 177 -12.06 2.81 2.26
N TYR A 178 -11.68 3.22 1.05
CA TYR A 178 -11.77 2.42 -0.16
C TYR A 178 -10.99 1.10 -0.04
N ALA A 179 -9.79 1.19 0.54
CA ALA A 179 -8.92 0.05 0.78
C ALA A 179 -8.06 0.25 2.04
N VAL A 180 -7.55 -0.84 2.57
CA VAL A 180 -6.50 -0.85 3.60
C VAL A 180 -5.24 -1.50 3.05
N ASP A 181 -4.07 -0.97 3.44
CA ASP A 181 -2.74 -1.49 3.11
C ASP A 181 -1.99 -1.85 4.39
N VAL A 182 -1.50 -3.08 4.49
CA VAL A 182 -0.78 -3.56 5.66
C VAL A 182 0.51 -4.27 5.26
N SER A 183 1.57 -4.03 6.04
CA SER A 183 2.86 -4.70 5.87
C SER A 183 3.32 -5.39 7.17
N SER A 184 3.82 -4.61 8.14
CA SER A 184 4.39 -5.15 9.39
C SER A 184 3.36 -5.82 10.30
N GLY A 185 2.11 -5.35 10.30
CA GLY A 185 1.04 -5.89 11.15
C GLY A 185 0.64 -7.34 10.83
N ILE A 186 1.11 -7.88 9.71
CA ILE A 186 0.90 -9.28 9.29
C ILE A 186 2.21 -10.05 9.12
N GLU A 187 3.29 -9.62 9.79
CA GLU A 187 4.61 -10.26 9.70
C GLU A 187 4.98 -11.02 10.98
N LEU A 188 5.77 -12.08 10.79
CA LEU A 188 6.57 -12.72 11.84
C LEU A 188 7.88 -11.96 12.07
N SER A 189 8.53 -11.58 10.96
CA SER A 189 9.73 -10.75 10.91
C SER A 189 9.74 -9.98 9.59
N LYS A 190 10.58 -8.94 9.48
CA LYS A 190 10.65 -8.09 8.29
C LYS A 190 10.78 -8.90 6.98
N GLY A 191 9.76 -8.83 6.12
CA GLY A 191 9.69 -9.56 4.86
C GLY A 191 9.20 -11.01 4.95
N VAL A 192 8.86 -11.52 6.12
CA VAL A 192 8.28 -12.86 6.35
C VAL A 192 6.87 -12.69 6.89
N LYS A 193 5.87 -13.08 6.10
CA LYS A 193 4.47 -12.96 6.51
C LYS A 193 4.05 -14.10 7.44
N ASP A 194 3.08 -13.80 8.29
CA ASP A 194 2.42 -14.74 9.18
C ASP A 194 1.07 -15.14 8.58
N ALA A 195 0.92 -16.44 8.28
CA ALA A 195 -0.30 -16.95 7.66
C ALA A 195 -1.56 -16.70 8.51
N GLU A 196 -1.44 -16.86 9.83
CA GLU A 196 -2.57 -16.66 10.74
C GLU A 196 -2.93 -15.19 10.88
N LYS A 197 -1.94 -14.28 10.96
CA LYS A 197 -2.20 -12.85 10.97
C LYS A 197 -2.83 -12.39 9.64
N MET A 198 -2.39 -12.90 8.49
CA MET A 198 -3.02 -12.61 7.20
C MET A 198 -4.49 -13.03 7.17
N ARG A 199 -4.79 -14.23 7.66
CA ARG A 199 -6.15 -14.78 7.75
C ARG A 199 -7.02 -13.90 8.65
N LEU A 200 -6.59 -13.67 9.88
CA LEU A 200 -7.31 -12.88 10.87
C LEU A 200 -7.53 -11.43 10.41
N PHE A 201 -6.52 -10.82 9.77
CA PHE A 201 -6.65 -9.47 9.23
C PHE A 201 -7.78 -9.38 8.19
N LEU A 202 -7.81 -10.33 7.25
CA LEU A 202 -8.88 -10.37 6.23
C LEU A 202 -10.26 -10.62 6.84
N GLU A 203 -10.36 -11.48 7.86
CA GLU A 203 -11.60 -11.70 8.58
C GLU A 203 -12.11 -10.43 9.27
N ARG A 204 -11.20 -9.69 9.94
CA ARG A 204 -11.54 -8.42 10.57
C ARG A 204 -12.00 -7.34 9.57
N VAL A 205 -11.46 -7.36 8.36
CA VAL A 205 -11.86 -6.43 7.29
C VAL A 205 -13.22 -6.79 6.69
N ARG A 206 -13.54 -8.09 6.61
CA ARG A 206 -14.76 -8.57 5.96
C ARG A 206 -15.98 -8.58 6.88
N GLY A 207 -15.80 -8.55 8.17
CA GLY A 207 -16.85 -8.52 9.20
C GLY A 207 -17.17 -9.90 9.71
#